data_6214c3b71fb09f978c0e5a2d38022ce2
#
_entry.id   6214c3b71fb09f978c0e5a2d38022ce2
#
_cell.length_a   1.000
_cell.length_b   1.000
_cell.length_c   1.000
_cell.angle_alpha   90.00
_cell.angle_beta   90.00
_cell.angle_gamma   90.00
#
_symmetry.space_group_name_H-M   'P 1'
#
loop_
_entity.id
_entity.type
_entity.pdbx_description
1 polymer ?
#
loop_
_entity_poly.entity_id
_entity_poly.type
_entity_poly.pdbx_seq_one_letter_code
_entity_poly.pdbx_strand_id
1 'polypeptide(L)'
;MNLPYPRRMGLALASGAALGVLCIIGVGSRIGFTGNESYLIGMWYNRVVMGLLIGLSSEIIIISDDEMKNAAIRGLLLGFFVTTAILLSTSFKDYPSYVAGLAYGIIIDVVATKYSNIQQS
;
A
#
# COMPACT_ATOMS: atom_id res chain seq x y z
N MET A 1 19.36 -12.97 -5.03
CA MET A 1 19.17 -12.14 -3.84
C MET A 1 18.12 -12.74 -2.94
N ASN A 2 18.48 -13.01 -1.71
CA ASN A 2 17.53 -13.57 -0.76
C ASN A 2 16.75 -12.45 -0.10
N LEU A 3 15.44 -12.49 -0.30
CA LEU A 3 14.57 -11.52 0.35
C LEU A 3 14.30 -11.95 1.79
N PRO A 4 14.44 -11.04 2.78
CA PRO A 4 14.00 -11.37 4.12
C PRO A 4 12.48 -11.51 4.11
N TYR A 5 11.99 -12.56 4.71
CA TYR A 5 10.55 -12.79 4.84
C TYR A 5 9.84 -12.82 3.48
N PRO A 6 10.15 -13.82 2.60
CA PRO A 6 9.53 -13.84 1.26
C PRO A 6 8.01 -13.97 1.30
N ARG A 7 7.45 -14.61 2.34
CA ARG A 7 6.00 -14.69 2.50
C ARG A 7 5.39 -13.34 2.77
N ARG A 8 6.03 -12.56 3.63
CA ARG A 8 5.59 -11.19 3.89
C ARG A 8 5.60 -10.35 2.62
N MET A 9 6.67 -10.48 1.83
CA MET A 9 6.78 -9.75 0.56
C MET A 9 5.65 -10.15 -0.39
N GLY A 10 5.38 -11.45 -0.50
CA GLY A 10 4.31 -11.94 -1.35
C GLY A 10 2.94 -11.42 -0.93
N LEU A 11 2.66 -11.45 0.38
CA LEU A 11 1.40 -10.93 0.91
C LEU A 11 1.27 -9.42 0.68
N ALA A 12 2.34 -8.68 0.91
CA ALA A 12 2.32 -7.23 0.74
C ALA A 12 2.12 -6.85 -0.73
N LEU A 13 2.82 -7.51 -1.65
CA LEU A 13 2.66 -7.25 -3.08
C LEU A 13 1.26 -7.62 -3.56
N ALA A 14 0.76 -8.79 -3.15
CA ALA A 14 -0.58 -9.23 -3.55
C ALA A 14 -1.65 -8.28 -3.01
N SER A 15 -1.52 -7.86 -1.76
CA SER A 15 -2.46 -6.91 -1.15
C SER A 15 -2.42 -5.56 -1.86
N GLY A 16 -1.23 -5.07 -2.16
CA GLY A 16 -1.08 -3.81 -2.88
C GLY A 16 -1.70 -3.87 -4.26
N ALA A 17 -1.47 -4.97 -4.99
CA ALA A 17 -2.05 -5.15 -6.32
C ALA A 17 -3.57 -5.23 -6.26
N ALA A 18 -4.12 -5.96 -5.27
CA ALA A 18 -5.57 -6.09 -5.12
C ALA A 18 -6.21 -4.75 -4.76
N LEU A 19 -5.62 -4.03 -3.81
CA LEU A 19 -6.14 -2.72 -3.42
C LEU A 19 -5.98 -1.71 -4.55
N GLY A 20 -4.93 -1.86 -5.36
CA GLY A 20 -4.75 -1.04 -6.56
C GLY A 20 -5.87 -1.24 -7.57
N VAL A 21 -6.35 -2.49 -7.75
CA VAL A 21 -7.49 -2.76 -8.61
C VAL A 21 -8.73 -2.05 -8.09
N LEU A 22 -8.97 -2.12 -6.77
CA LEU A 22 -10.09 -1.38 -6.18
C LEU A 22 -9.94 0.12 -6.42
N CYS A 23 -8.72 0.63 -6.35
CA CYS A 23 -8.45 2.03 -6.62
C CYS A 23 -8.79 2.40 -8.06
N ILE A 24 -8.43 1.54 -9.04
CA ILE A 24 -8.76 1.74 -10.44
C ILE A 24 -10.28 1.82 -10.61
N ILE A 25 -11.00 0.90 -10.00
CA ILE A 25 -12.46 0.86 -10.10
C ILE A 25 -13.06 2.14 -9.51
N GLY A 26 -12.61 2.54 -8.33
CA GLY A 26 -13.13 3.73 -7.67
C GLY A 26 -12.85 5.01 -8.42
N VAL A 27 -11.59 5.21 -8.85
CA VAL A 27 -11.21 6.42 -9.58
C VAL A 27 -11.85 6.43 -10.95
N GLY A 28 -11.83 5.30 -11.67
CA GLY A 28 -12.45 5.20 -12.98
C GLY A 28 -13.93 5.49 -12.95
N SER A 29 -14.62 5.09 -11.86
CA SER A 29 -16.04 5.39 -11.68
C SER A 29 -16.29 6.88 -11.51
N ARG A 30 -15.34 7.62 -10.95
CA ARG A 30 -15.48 9.07 -10.74
C ARG A 30 -15.11 9.88 -11.95
N ILE A 31 -14.04 9.52 -12.66
CA ILE A 31 -13.50 10.35 -13.74
C ILE A 31 -13.64 9.72 -15.13
N GLY A 32 -14.08 8.47 -15.20
CA GLY A 32 -14.17 7.73 -16.45
C GLY A 32 -12.94 6.89 -16.71
N PHE A 33 -13.13 5.77 -17.40
CA PHE A 33 -12.03 4.85 -17.74
C PHE A 33 -11.38 5.25 -19.06
N THR A 34 -12.18 5.65 -20.04
CA THR A 34 -11.70 6.01 -21.37
C THR A 34 -11.01 7.37 -21.31
N GLY A 35 -9.79 7.42 -21.83
CA GLY A 35 -8.98 8.63 -21.80
C GLY A 35 -8.16 8.83 -20.55
N ASN A 36 -8.35 7.98 -19.54
CA ASN A 36 -7.62 8.09 -18.26
C ASN A 36 -6.80 6.85 -17.97
N GLU A 37 -6.56 6.02 -18.97
CA GLU A 37 -5.88 4.73 -18.78
C GLU A 37 -4.50 4.88 -18.13
N SER A 38 -3.71 5.83 -18.61
CA SER A 38 -2.37 6.06 -18.06
C SER A 38 -2.41 6.43 -16.57
N TYR A 39 -3.36 7.28 -16.20
CA TYR A 39 -3.53 7.68 -14.80
C TYR A 39 -3.94 6.49 -13.94
N LEU A 40 -4.88 5.69 -14.43
CA LEU A 40 -5.39 4.53 -13.68
C LEU A 40 -4.31 3.47 -13.51
N ILE A 41 -3.52 3.20 -14.56
CA ILE A 41 -2.40 2.26 -14.47
C ILE A 41 -1.35 2.79 -13.50
N GLY A 42 -1.06 4.09 -13.54
CA GLY A 42 -0.13 4.72 -12.61
C GLY A 42 -0.61 4.61 -11.17
N MET A 43 -1.91 4.74 -10.94
CA MET A 43 -2.50 4.58 -9.62
C MET A 43 -2.30 3.14 -9.11
N TRP A 44 -2.57 2.15 -9.95
CA TRP A 44 -2.35 0.76 -9.62
C TRP A 44 -0.87 0.49 -9.31
N TYR A 45 0.01 0.99 -10.17
CA TYR A 45 1.46 0.84 -9.96
C TYR A 45 1.89 1.45 -8.63
N ASN A 46 1.33 2.60 -8.29
CA ASN A 46 1.61 3.25 -7.01
C ASN A 46 1.27 2.34 -5.82
N ARG A 47 0.14 1.62 -5.90
CA ARG A 47 -0.27 0.72 -4.84
C ARG A 47 0.61 -0.53 -4.78
N VAL A 48 1.08 -1.02 -5.92
CA VAL A 48 2.05 -2.13 -5.95
C VAL A 48 3.37 -1.69 -5.33
N VAL A 49 3.85 -0.49 -5.65
CA VAL A 49 5.06 0.06 -5.04
C VAL A 49 4.89 0.18 -3.53
N MET A 50 3.73 0.63 -3.08
CA MET A 50 3.41 0.70 -1.65
C MET A 50 3.57 -0.68 -1.00
N GLY A 51 3.02 -1.72 -1.63
CA GLY A 51 3.17 -3.08 -1.14
C GLY A 51 4.62 -3.53 -1.10
N LEU A 52 5.39 -3.20 -2.14
CA LEU A 52 6.81 -3.54 -2.18
C LEU A 52 7.57 -2.91 -1.02
N LEU A 53 7.38 -1.61 -0.80
CA LEU A 53 8.07 -0.91 0.28
C LEU A 53 7.67 -1.46 1.65
N ILE A 54 6.40 -1.74 1.85
CA ILE A 54 5.92 -2.32 3.10
C ILE A 54 6.51 -3.71 3.31
N GLY A 55 6.57 -4.50 2.25
CA GLY A 55 7.17 -5.84 2.33
C GLY A 55 8.63 -5.81 2.74
N LEU A 56 9.37 -4.79 2.30
CA LEU A 56 10.79 -4.64 2.62
C LEU A 56 11.03 -4.01 4.00
N SER A 57 10.00 -3.46 4.63
CA SER A 57 10.16 -2.64 5.83
C SER A 57 9.95 -3.43 7.13
N SER A 58 10.02 -4.75 7.10
CA SER A 58 9.71 -5.59 8.25
C SER A 58 10.56 -5.28 9.48
N GLU A 59 11.76 -4.73 9.28
CA GLU A 59 12.69 -4.46 10.37
C GLU A 59 12.54 -3.07 10.97
N ILE A 60 11.70 -2.23 10.40
CA ILE A 60 11.46 -0.90 10.93
C ILE A 60 10.54 -1.01 12.14
N ILE A 61 11.02 -0.59 13.30
CA ILE A 61 10.28 -0.65 14.55
C ILE A 61 10.06 0.77 15.06
N ILE A 62 8.81 1.18 15.10
CA ILE A 62 8.41 2.49 15.60
C ILE A 62 7.85 2.35 17.01
N ILE A 63 7.02 1.31 17.21
CA ILE A 63 6.47 0.97 18.51
C ILE A 63 6.93 -0.45 18.84
N SER A 64 7.64 -0.60 19.94
CA SER A 64 8.27 -1.89 20.29
C SER A 64 7.40 -2.80 21.13
N ASP A 65 6.33 -2.28 21.73
CA ASP A 65 5.53 -3.04 22.68
C ASP A 65 4.37 -3.81 22.04
N ASP A 66 4.03 -3.54 20.80
CA ASP A 66 2.93 -4.24 20.12
C ASP A 66 3.22 -4.32 18.63
N GLU A 67 3.38 -5.54 18.12
CA GLU A 67 3.71 -5.77 16.72
C GLU A 67 2.63 -5.26 15.77
N MET A 68 1.35 -5.44 16.13
CA MET A 68 0.25 -5.00 15.26
C MET A 68 0.15 -3.48 15.23
N LYS A 69 0.35 -2.82 16.36
CA LYS A 69 0.38 -1.36 16.40
C LYS A 69 1.56 -0.82 15.60
N ASN A 70 2.71 -1.47 15.72
CA ASN A 70 3.88 -1.09 14.94
C ASN A 70 3.59 -1.23 13.44
N ALA A 71 2.96 -2.34 13.03
CA ALA A 71 2.62 -2.56 11.64
C ALA A 71 1.64 -1.50 11.13
N ALA A 72 0.63 -1.16 11.92
CA ALA A 72 -0.36 -0.16 11.52
C ALA A 72 0.29 1.21 11.32
N ILE A 73 1.13 1.63 12.27
CA ILE A 73 1.78 2.94 12.17
C ILE A 73 2.81 2.96 11.06
N ARG A 74 3.60 1.90 10.93
CA ARG A 74 4.58 1.79 9.86
C ARG A 74 3.91 1.82 8.48
N GLY A 75 2.82 1.07 8.32
CA GLY A 75 2.05 1.07 7.08
C GLY A 75 1.44 2.42 6.77
N LEU A 76 0.95 3.11 7.80
CA LEU A 76 0.42 4.46 7.63
C LEU A 76 1.50 5.43 7.13
N LEU A 77 2.68 5.39 7.72
CA LEU A 77 3.77 6.27 7.32
C LEU A 77 4.25 5.97 5.90
N LEU A 78 4.43 4.70 5.57
CA LEU A 78 4.85 4.31 4.23
C LEU A 78 3.77 4.62 3.20
N GLY A 79 2.51 4.38 3.53
CA GLY A 79 1.39 4.73 2.68
C GLY A 79 1.32 6.24 2.46
N PHE A 80 1.58 7.01 3.50
CA PHE A 80 1.63 8.46 3.38
C PHE A 80 2.69 8.91 2.36
N PHE A 81 3.91 8.39 2.46
CA PHE A 81 4.96 8.78 1.53
C PHE A 81 4.62 8.39 0.09
N VAL A 82 4.10 7.19 -0.11
CA VAL A 82 3.82 6.69 -1.45
C VAL A 82 2.63 7.41 -2.07
N THR A 83 1.54 7.57 -1.31
CA THR A 83 0.33 8.17 -1.86
C THR A 83 0.47 9.70 -2.02
N THR A 84 1.42 10.32 -1.31
CA THR A 84 1.70 11.73 -1.50
C THR A 84 2.15 12.01 -2.93
N ALA A 85 2.81 11.06 -3.59
CA ALA A 85 3.19 11.20 -4.99
C ALA A 85 1.96 11.41 -5.88
N ILE A 86 0.88 10.69 -5.61
CA ILE A 86 -0.38 10.86 -6.35
C ILE A 86 -0.98 12.24 -6.08
N LEU A 87 -0.99 12.65 -4.83
CA LEU A 87 -1.56 13.95 -4.46
C LEU A 87 -0.82 15.09 -5.16
N LEU A 88 0.51 15.03 -5.14
CA LEU A 88 1.33 16.05 -5.80
C LEU A 88 1.17 16.00 -7.32
N SER A 89 1.08 14.79 -7.90
CA SER A 89 0.92 14.63 -9.35
C SER A 89 -0.38 15.23 -9.86
N THR A 90 -1.43 15.25 -9.02
CA THR A 90 -2.73 15.80 -9.40
C THR A 90 -2.92 17.23 -8.93
N SER A 91 -1.88 17.88 -8.44
CA SER A 91 -1.94 19.24 -7.89
C SER A 91 -2.97 19.34 -6.76
N PHE A 92 -2.95 18.34 -5.88
CA PHE A 92 -3.82 18.24 -4.70
C PHE A 92 -5.31 18.05 -5.04
N LYS A 93 -5.62 17.57 -6.25
CA LYS A 93 -7.01 17.36 -6.64
C LYS A 93 -7.57 16.01 -6.22
N ASP A 94 -6.71 14.98 -6.12
CA ASP A 94 -7.16 13.63 -5.85
C ASP A 94 -7.06 13.28 -4.36
N TYR A 95 -7.81 14.02 -3.54
CA TYR A 95 -7.87 13.76 -2.11
C TYR A 95 -8.45 12.38 -1.76
N PRO A 96 -9.51 11.90 -2.45
CA PRO A 96 -10.03 10.57 -2.11
C PRO A 96 -8.99 9.47 -2.26
N SER A 97 -8.18 9.51 -3.31
CA SER A 97 -7.11 8.52 -3.49
C SER A 97 -6.02 8.67 -2.43
N TYR A 98 -5.73 9.90 -2.00
CA TYR A 98 -4.76 10.14 -0.94
C TYR A 98 -5.21 9.49 0.37
N VAL A 99 -6.45 9.73 0.76
CA VAL A 99 -7.01 9.16 2.00
C VAL A 99 -7.06 7.64 1.89
N ALA A 100 -7.48 7.12 0.73
CA ALA A 100 -7.51 5.68 0.49
C ALA A 100 -6.11 5.08 0.61
N GLY A 101 -5.09 5.78 0.10
CA GLY A 101 -3.71 5.32 0.18
C GLY A 101 -3.21 5.20 1.61
N LEU A 102 -3.60 6.12 2.49
CA LEU A 102 -3.25 6.02 3.90
C LEU A 102 -3.85 4.75 4.52
N ALA A 103 -5.14 4.51 4.25
CA ALA A 103 -5.82 3.31 4.73
C ALA A 103 -5.21 2.04 4.14
N TYR A 104 -4.88 2.06 2.86
CA TYR A 104 -4.29 0.90 2.19
C TYR A 104 -2.93 0.54 2.80
N GLY A 105 -2.11 1.54 3.13
CA GLY A 105 -0.83 1.28 3.78
C GLY A 105 -1.00 0.53 5.09
N ILE A 106 -1.94 0.97 5.92
CA ILE A 106 -2.24 0.29 7.18
C ILE A 106 -2.68 -1.14 6.93
N ILE A 107 -3.62 -1.33 5.99
CA ILE A 107 -4.18 -2.64 5.68
C ILE A 107 -3.08 -3.58 5.18
N ILE A 108 -2.25 -3.13 4.24
CA ILE A 108 -1.20 -3.97 3.66
C ILE A 108 -0.23 -4.44 4.74
N ASP A 109 0.24 -3.52 5.59
CA ASP A 109 1.23 -3.86 6.59
C ASP A 109 0.65 -4.78 7.66
N VAL A 110 -0.56 -4.50 8.14
CA VAL A 110 -1.21 -5.34 9.14
C VAL A 110 -1.45 -6.75 8.60
N VAL A 111 -1.95 -6.84 7.37
CA VAL A 111 -2.20 -8.15 6.74
C VAL A 111 -0.90 -8.92 6.55
N ALA A 112 0.12 -8.26 6.00
CA ALA A 112 1.41 -8.91 5.75
C ALA A 112 2.04 -9.39 7.06
N THR A 113 2.00 -8.55 8.10
CA THR A 113 2.60 -8.90 9.39
C THR A 113 1.84 -10.03 10.07
N LYS A 114 0.53 -9.92 10.11
CA LYS A 114 -0.30 -10.90 10.82
C LYS A 114 -0.20 -12.29 10.18
N TYR A 115 -0.40 -12.35 8.87
CA TYR A 115 -0.48 -13.65 8.21
C TYR A 115 0.89 -14.27 7.96
N SER A 116 1.94 -13.45 7.78
CA SER A 116 3.27 -14.02 7.66
C SER A 116 3.73 -14.64 8.98
N ASN A 117 3.40 -14.02 10.11
CA ASN A 117 3.76 -14.56 11.42
C ASN A 117 3.02 -15.87 11.71
N ILE A 118 1.73 -15.93 11.41
CA ILE A 118 0.95 -17.13 11.63
C ILE A 118 1.52 -18.29 10.81
N GLN A 119 1.93 -18.03 9.59
CA GLN A 119 2.41 -19.09 8.70
C GLN A 119 3.84 -19.50 8.98
N GLN A 120 4.62 -18.65 9.65
CA GLN A 120 5.98 -18.98 10.04
C GLN A 120 6.05 -19.76 11.35
N SER A 121 5.00 -19.73 12.12
CA SER A 121 4.92 -20.53 13.35
C SER A 121 4.36 -21.93 13.06
#